data_5bd4099189155f109e112df405f1593b
#
_entry.id   5bd4099189155f109e112df405f1593b
#
_cell.length_a   1.000
_cell.length_b   1.000
_cell.length_c   1.000
_cell.angle_alpha   90.00
_cell.angle_beta   90.00
_cell.angle_gamma   90.00
#
_symmetry.space_group_name_H-M   'P 1'
#
loop_
_entity.id
_entity.type
_entity.pdbx_description
1 polymer ?
#
loop_
_entity_poly.entity_id
_entity_poly.type
_entity_poly.pdbx_seq_one_letter_code
_entity_poly.pdbx_strand_id
1 'polypeptide(L)'
;MEQARFLDPTTVNKWNEEYKLRNGDVLVNSTGTGTVGRTRLFTEDCLGQYPFVVPDSHVSVVRTFDEINSEFMYAYLSSTIIQEYLADNLAGSTNQKELYIGVLESLPFPLPSYKEQQRIVSKISEWHSRIENIEQDKTTLIDTVKIAKSKILDLAIHGKLVPQDPNDEPASELLKRINPKAEITCDNPHYQNLPFSLPNSWIWCCHNQIFDSSFAS
;
A
#
# COMPACT_ATOMS: atom_id res chain seq x y z
N MET A 1 -15.54 4.45 -6.86
CA MET A 1 -16.69 4.38 -7.80
C MET A 1 -16.33 4.07 -9.25
N GLU A 2 -15.07 4.07 -9.65
CA GLU A 2 -14.63 3.80 -11.05
C GLU A 2 -15.04 2.41 -11.61
N GLN A 3 -15.45 1.47 -10.75
CA GLN A 3 -15.90 0.12 -11.15
C GLN A 3 -17.40 -0.11 -10.92
N ALA A 4 -18.15 0.91 -10.51
CA ALA A 4 -19.59 0.79 -10.31
C ALA A 4 -20.32 0.64 -11.65
N ARG A 5 -21.31 -0.25 -11.67
CA ARG A 5 -22.22 -0.36 -12.81
C ARG A 5 -23.32 0.69 -12.68
N PHE A 6 -23.64 1.34 -13.77
CA PHE A 6 -24.71 2.31 -13.80
C PHE A 6 -26.06 1.64 -14.11
N LEU A 7 -27.08 2.09 -13.42
CA LEU A 7 -28.45 1.70 -13.75
C LEU A 7 -28.86 2.27 -15.09
N ASP A 8 -29.69 1.51 -15.83
CA ASP A 8 -30.36 2.03 -17.00
C ASP A 8 -31.28 3.21 -16.57
N PRO A 9 -31.12 4.41 -17.18
CA PRO A 9 -31.93 5.57 -16.84
C PRO A 9 -33.45 5.33 -16.90
N THR A 10 -33.90 4.41 -17.75
CA THR A 10 -35.32 4.04 -17.86
C THR A 10 -35.85 3.26 -16.66
N THR A 11 -34.96 2.68 -15.85
CA THR A 11 -35.31 1.86 -14.67
C THR A 11 -35.22 2.63 -13.37
N VAL A 12 -34.64 3.83 -13.35
CA VAL A 12 -34.39 4.63 -12.13
C VAL A 12 -35.69 4.81 -11.31
N ASN A 13 -36.80 5.06 -11.96
CA ASN A 13 -38.11 5.26 -11.30
C ASN A 13 -38.73 3.98 -10.70
N LYS A 14 -38.14 2.80 -10.96
CA LYS A 14 -38.60 1.52 -10.41
C LYS A 14 -38.00 1.21 -9.04
N TRP A 15 -36.97 1.97 -8.64
CA TRP A 15 -36.28 1.75 -7.38
C TRP A 15 -36.92 2.53 -6.25
N ASN A 16 -37.68 1.84 -5.42
CA ASN A 16 -38.26 2.41 -4.20
C ASN A 16 -37.18 2.79 -3.20
N GLU A 17 -37.48 3.71 -2.28
CA GLU A 17 -36.56 4.18 -1.25
C GLU A 17 -36.01 3.07 -0.34
N GLU A 18 -36.75 1.98 -0.19
CA GLU A 18 -36.34 0.81 0.61
C GLU A 18 -35.14 0.07 0.04
N TYR A 19 -34.95 0.10 -1.30
CA TYR A 19 -33.84 -0.56 -1.98
C TYR A 19 -32.60 0.33 -2.09
N LYS A 20 -32.72 1.61 -1.82
CA LYS A 20 -31.62 2.54 -1.85
C LYS A 20 -30.76 2.40 -0.62
N LEU A 21 -29.45 2.41 -0.79
CA LEU A 21 -28.51 2.43 0.30
C LEU A 21 -28.60 3.75 1.08
N ARG A 22 -28.50 3.65 2.40
CA ARG A 22 -28.53 4.77 3.33
C ARG A 22 -27.22 4.86 4.09
N ASN A 23 -26.89 6.05 4.51
CA ASN A 23 -25.75 6.24 5.39
C ASN A 23 -25.84 5.31 6.61
N GLY A 24 -24.78 4.57 6.89
CA GLY A 24 -24.75 3.58 7.97
C GLY A 24 -25.16 2.16 7.58
N ASP A 25 -25.61 1.89 6.35
CA ASP A 25 -25.85 0.52 5.90
C ASP A 25 -24.54 -0.27 5.90
N VAL A 26 -24.55 -1.46 6.48
CA VAL A 26 -23.41 -2.37 6.44
C VAL A 26 -23.62 -3.38 5.32
N LEU A 27 -22.75 -3.37 4.34
CA LEU A 27 -22.80 -4.22 3.16
C LEU A 27 -21.96 -5.47 3.40
N VAL A 28 -22.54 -6.64 3.13
CA VAL A 28 -21.85 -7.92 3.23
C VAL A 28 -21.92 -8.62 1.88
N ASN A 29 -20.79 -8.93 1.30
CA ASN A 29 -20.76 -9.66 0.03
C ASN A 29 -21.22 -11.09 0.23
N SER A 30 -22.30 -11.51 -0.44
CA SER A 30 -22.94 -12.81 -0.25
C SER A 30 -22.46 -13.88 -1.21
N THR A 31 -21.70 -13.55 -2.28
CA THR A 31 -21.23 -14.53 -3.26
C THR A 31 -19.81 -14.25 -3.74
N GLY A 32 -19.17 -15.27 -4.32
CA GLY A 32 -17.88 -15.14 -5.01
C GLY A 32 -16.71 -15.81 -4.29
N THR A 33 -15.75 -16.29 -5.08
CA THR A 33 -14.58 -17.00 -4.57
C THR A 33 -13.61 -16.03 -3.88
N GLY A 34 -13.43 -16.21 -2.56
CA GLY A 34 -12.49 -15.39 -1.75
C GLY A 34 -12.96 -13.97 -1.45
N THR A 35 -14.21 -13.63 -1.78
CA THR A 35 -14.80 -12.31 -1.51
C THR A 35 -16.06 -12.39 -0.63
N VAL A 36 -16.63 -13.56 -0.46
CA VAL A 36 -17.82 -13.80 0.41
C VAL A 36 -17.48 -13.39 1.83
N GLY A 37 -18.43 -12.77 2.50
CA GLY A 37 -18.28 -12.26 3.86
C GLY A 37 -17.60 -10.90 3.98
N ARG A 38 -16.92 -10.40 2.93
CA ARG A 38 -16.33 -9.05 2.96
C ARG A 38 -17.37 -8.02 3.32
N THR A 39 -17.05 -7.23 4.33
CA THR A 39 -17.97 -6.28 4.93
C THR A 39 -17.50 -4.84 4.65
N ARG A 40 -18.44 -3.94 4.36
CA ARG A 40 -18.18 -2.52 4.14
C ARG A 40 -19.26 -1.66 4.75
N LEU A 41 -18.87 -0.58 5.40
CA LEU A 41 -19.80 0.45 5.82
C LEU A 41 -20.08 1.40 4.65
N PHE A 42 -21.34 1.65 4.35
CA PHE A 42 -21.77 2.62 3.37
C PHE A 42 -21.93 4.00 4.03
N THR A 43 -21.26 5.00 3.49
CA THR A 43 -21.32 6.39 3.94
C THR A 43 -21.76 7.29 2.79
N GLU A 44 -22.29 8.47 3.10
CA GLU A 44 -22.72 9.43 2.06
C GLU A 44 -21.60 9.82 1.11
N ASP A 45 -20.35 9.86 1.57
CA ASP A 45 -19.19 10.11 0.70
C ASP A 45 -19.05 9.08 -0.43
N CYS A 46 -19.61 7.88 -0.25
CA CYS A 46 -19.62 6.85 -1.28
C CYS A 46 -20.55 7.18 -2.45
N LEU A 47 -21.53 8.10 -2.27
CA LEU A 47 -22.42 8.53 -3.34
C LEU A 47 -21.68 9.37 -4.40
N GLY A 48 -20.72 10.20 -3.99
CA GLY A 48 -20.08 11.16 -4.87
C GLY A 48 -21.11 12.12 -5.47
N GLN A 49 -21.19 12.16 -6.79
CA GLN A 49 -22.15 13.04 -7.51
C GLN A 49 -23.49 12.37 -7.86
N TYR A 50 -23.68 11.11 -7.45
CA TYR A 50 -24.89 10.35 -7.83
C TYR A 50 -25.99 10.51 -6.77
N PRO A 51 -27.27 10.53 -7.19
CA PRO A 51 -28.39 10.80 -6.28
C PRO A 51 -28.68 9.62 -5.34
N PHE A 52 -28.35 8.40 -5.73
CA PHE A 52 -28.52 7.19 -4.93
C PHE A 52 -27.70 6.04 -5.48
N VAL A 53 -27.54 5.00 -4.64
CA VAL A 53 -26.93 3.71 -4.99
C VAL A 53 -27.87 2.61 -4.53
N VAL A 54 -27.94 1.53 -5.27
CA VAL A 54 -28.63 0.29 -4.89
C VAL A 54 -27.61 -0.85 -4.81
N PRO A 55 -27.79 -1.82 -3.90
CA PRO A 55 -26.91 -2.97 -3.84
C PRO A 55 -27.09 -3.87 -5.06
N ASP A 56 -26.04 -4.58 -5.45
CA ASP A 56 -26.12 -5.71 -6.37
C ASP A 56 -26.82 -6.90 -5.67
N SER A 57 -27.39 -7.82 -6.45
CA SER A 57 -27.99 -9.07 -5.96
C SER A 57 -27.04 -9.97 -5.15
N HIS A 58 -25.74 -9.72 -5.25
CA HIS A 58 -24.68 -10.42 -4.53
C HIS A 58 -24.24 -9.73 -3.23
N VAL A 59 -24.99 -8.73 -2.78
CA VAL A 59 -24.70 -7.95 -1.58
C VAL A 59 -25.90 -8.00 -0.64
N SER A 60 -25.69 -8.52 0.56
CA SER A 60 -26.64 -8.39 1.66
C SER A 60 -26.45 -7.05 2.35
N VAL A 61 -27.56 -6.39 2.69
CA VAL A 61 -27.55 -5.10 3.40
C VAL A 61 -28.05 -5.32 4.82
N VAL A 62 -27.18 -5.01 5.78
CA VAL A 62 -27.54 -4.98 7.20
C VAL A 62 -27.81 -3.53 7.59
N ARG A 63 -29.08 -3.20 7.80
CA ARG A 63 -29.54 -1.88 8.22
C ARG A 63 -29.92 -1.94 9.68
N THR A 64 -29.25 -1.17 10.49
CA THR A 64 -29.48 -1.15 11.94
C THR A 64 -30.67 -0.27 12.32
N PHE A 65 -31.27 -0.54 13.48
CA PHE A 65 -32.17 0.39 14.13
C PHE A 65 -31.40 1.59 14.69
N ASP A 66 -32.09 2.69 15.00
CA ASP A 66 -31.47 3.95 15.45
C ASP A 66 -30.69 3.80 16.77
N GLU A 67 -31.06 2.81 17.60
CA GLU A 67 -30.38 2.51 18.88
C GLU A 67 -29.10 1.67 18.71
N ILE A 68 -28.80 1.25 17.50
CA ILE A 68 -27.59 0.49 17.19
C ILE A 68 -26.65 1.34 16.33
N ASN A 69 -25.45 1.58 16.83
CA ASN A 69 -24.43 2.30 16.08
C ASN A 69 -23.94 1.46 14.89
N SER A 70 -24.10 1.97 13.70
CA SER A 70 -23.75 1.26 12.45
C SER A 70 -22.26 0.97 12.30
N GLU A 71 -21.40 1.86 12.83
CA GLU A 71 -19.94 1.62 12.84
C GLU A 71 -19.58 0.49 13.83
N PHE A 72 -20.32 0.37 14.94
CA PHE A 72 -20.17 -0.76 15.87
C PHE A 72 -20.61 -2.08 15.23
N MET A 73 -21.75 -2.08 14.49
CA MET A 73 -22.18 -3.23 13.69
C MET A 73 -21.14 -3.59 12.63
N TYR A 74 -20.60 -2.60 11.94
CA TYR A 74 -19.53 -2.81 10.97
C TYR A 74 -18.28 -3.41 11.62
N ALA A 75 -17.83 -2.86 12.76
CA ALA A 75 -16.68 -3.38 13.49
C ALA A 75 -16.89 -4.83 13.95
N TYR A 76 -18.08 -5.16 14.40
CA TYR A 76 -18.46 -6.52 14.76
C TYR A 76 -18.40 -7.48 13.56
N LEU A 77 -19.10 -7.16 12.47
CA LEU A 77 -19.16 -8.01 11.27
C LEU A 77 -17.80 -8.13 10.57
N SER A 78 -16.95 -7.12 10.64
CA SER A 78 -15.60 -7.14 10.06
C SER A 78 -14.54 -7.77 10.96
N SER A 79 -14.89 -8.13 12.21
CA SER A 79 -13.94 -8.76 13.13
C SER A 79 -13.52 -10.15 12.63
N THR A 80 -12.26 -10.54 12.93
CA THR A 80 -11.69 -11.82 12.50
C THR A 80 -12.56 -13.00 12.93
N ILE A 81 -13.06 -12.99 14.18
CA ILE A 81 -13.90 -14.05 14.73
C ILE A 81 -15.18 -14.22 13.90
N ILE A 82 -15.84 -13.14 13.54
CA ILE A 82 -17.08 -13.21 12.76
C ILE A 82 -16.77 -13.56 11.30
N GLN A 83 -15.68 -13.04 10.73
CA GLN A 83 -15.29 -13.40 9.36
C GLN A 83 -14.93 -14.89 9.24
N GLU A 84 -14.28 -15.48 10.22
CA GLU A 84 -14.05 -16.93 10.31
C GLU A 84 -15.37 -17.70 10.44
N TYR A 85 -16.27 -17.27 11.34
CA TYR A 85 -17.59 -17.88 11.46
C TYR A 85 -18.38 -17.84 10.14
N LEU A 86 -18.40 -16.70 9.44
CA LEU A 86 -19.06 -16.58 8.13
C LEU A 86 -18.42 -17.54 7.11
N ALA A 87 -17.09 -17.63 7.08
CA ALA A 87 -16.36 -18.51 6.16
C ALA A 87 -16.69 -20.00 6.39
N ASP A 88 -16.89 -20.41 7.65
CA ASP A 88 -17.23 -21.78 8.02
C ASP A 88 -18.70 -22.14 7.73
N ASN A 89 -19.59 -21.14 7.64
CA ASN A 89 -21.01 -21.33 7.39
C ASN A 89 -21.44 -21.01 5.94
N LEU A 90 -20.49 -20.97 5.00
CA LEU A 90 -20.80 -20.81 3.59
C LEU A 90 -21.40 -22.09 3.00
N ALA A 91 -22.43 -21.95 2.19
CA ALA A 91 -22.99 -23.04 1.40
C ALA A 91 -22.43 -23.05 -0.04
N GLY A 92 -22.64 -24.16 -0.76
CA GLY A 92 -22.25 -24.30 -2.15
C GLY A 92 -20.99 -25.11 -2.38
N SER A 93 -20.63 -25.29 -3.66
CA SER A 93 -19.45 -26.05 -4.08
C SER A 93 -18.17 -25.22 -4.02
N THR A 94 -17.02 -25.86 -4.20
CA THR A 94 -15.67 -25.26 -4.07
C THR A 94 -15.48 -23.96 -4.86
N ASN A 95 -16.18 -23.76 -5.97
CA ASN A 95 -16.02 -22.61 -6.86
C ASN A 95 -17.18 -21.59 -6.81
N GLN A 96 -18.26 -21.90 -6.10
CA GLN A 96 -19.41 -21.01 -5.92
C GLN A 96 -19.91 -21.13 -4.48
N LYS A 97 -19.27 -20.38 -3.59
CA LYS A 97 -19.68 -20.27 -2.20
C LYS A 97 -20.66 -19.10 -2.05
N GLU A 98 -21.70 -19.33 -1.27
CA GLU A 98 -22.74 -18.35 -0.99
C GLU A 98 -22.98 -18.23 0.52
N LEU A 99 -23.16 -17.01 0.97
CA LEU A 99 -23.60 -16.68 2.31
C LEU A 99 -25.11 -16.44 2.31
N TYR A 100 -25.86 -17.34 2.87
CA TYR A 100 -27.29 -17.17 2.99
C TYR A 100 -27.64 -16.16 4.08
N ILE A 101 -28.69 -15.37 3.85
CA ILE A 101 -29.15 -14.35 4.79
C ILE A 101 -29.44 -14.92 6.19
N GLY A 102 -29.95 -16.14 6.28
CA GLY A 102 -30.19 -16.82 7.55
C GLY A 102 -28.96 -17.00 8.43
N VAL A 103 -27.76 -17.06 7.85
CA VAL A 103 -26.52 -17.10 8.62
C VAL A 103 -26.28 -15.75 9.31
N LEU A 104 -26.50 -14.63 8.59
CA LEU A 104 -26.40 -13.29 9.16
C LEU A 104 -27.47 -13.04 10.23
N GLU A 105 -28.70 -13.48 9.98
CA GLU A 105 -29.81 -13.32 10.92
C GLU A 105 -29.66 -14.12 12.23
N SER A 106 -28.91 -15.23 12.16
CA SER A 106 -28.68 -16.11 13.33
C SER A 106 -27.40 -15.75 14.11
N LEU A 107 -26.62 -14.77 13.67
CA LEU A 107 -25.41 -14.37 14.36
C LEU A 107 -25.71 -13.83 15.77
N PRO A 108 -25.06 -14.36 16.82
CA PRO A 108 -25.16 -13.77 18.15
C PRO A 108 -24.49 -12.40 18.17
N PHE A 109 -25.23 -11.36 18.54
CA PHE A 109 -24.72 -10.00 18.57
C PHE A 109 -24.55 -9.51 20.01
N PRO A 110 -23.35 -9.06 20.44
CA PRO A 110 -23.16 -8.42 21.72
C PRO A 110 -23.81 -7.04 21.72
N LEU A 111 -24.76 -6.80 22.62
CA LEU A 111 -25.52 -5.56 22.64
C LEU A 111 -25.16 -4.72 23.87
N PRO A 112 -24.11 -3.85 23.79
CA PRO A 112 -23.83 -2.85 24.80
C PRO A 112 -24.84 -1.68 24.73
N SER A 113 -24.87 -0.84 25.74
CA SER A 113 -25.66 0.39 25.66
C SER A 113 -25.18 1.28 24.51
N TYR A 114 -26.05 2.08 23.90
CA TYR A 114 -25.68 2.96 22.77
C TYR A 114 -24.48 3.86 23.09
N LYS A 115 -24.42 4.43 24.30
CA LYS A 115 -23.27 5.24 24.75
C LYS A 115 -21.97 4.42 24.82
N GLU A 116 -22.06 3.15 25.13
CA GLU A 116 -20.89 2.28 25.16
C GLU A 116 -20.45 1.89 23.74
N GLN A 117 -21.39 1.60 22.84
CA GLN A 117 -21.09 1.41 21.42
C GLN A 117 -20.31 2.60 20.85
N GLN A 118 -20.77 3.84 21.13
CA GLN A 118 -20.08 5.06 20.69
C GLN A 118 -18.65 5.16 21.25
N ARG A 119 -18.43 4.83 22.53
CA ARG A 119 -17.09 4.84 23.12
C ARG A 119 -16.18 3.79 22.49
N ILE A 120 -16.71 2.60 22.20
CA ILE A 120 -15.96 1.53 21.53
C ILE A 120 -15.55 1.99 20.13
N VAL A 121 -16.46 2.52 19.33
CA VAL A 121 -16.19 3.01 17.97
C VAL A 121 -15.15 4.13 17.99
N SER A 122 -15.30 5.10 18.88
CA SER A 122 -14.31 6.19 19.05
C SER A 122 -12.92 5.64 19.36
N LYS A 123 -12.85 4.60 20.20
CA LYS A 123 -11.56 3.99 20.55
C LYS A 123 -10.95 3.18 19.39
N ILE A 124 -11.78 2.49 18.61
CA ILE A 124 -11.34 1.81 17.40
C ILE A 124 -10.76 2.82 16.40
N SER A 125 -11.45 3.94 16.14
CA SER A 125 -10.99 4.99 15.25
C SER A 125 -9.66 5.62 15.72
N GLU A 126 -9.51 5.86 17.03
CA GLU A 126 -8.24 6.34 17.59
C GLU A 126 -7.08 5.35 17.30
N TRP A 127 -7.31 4.04 17.50
CA TRP A 127 -6.28 3.06 17.25
C TRP A 127 -5.95 2.91 15.75
N HIS A 128 -6.95 2.95 14.86
CA HIS A 128 -6.71 2.93 13.43
C HIS A 128 -5.85 4.11 12.99
N SER A 129 -6.17 5.33 13.45
CA SER A 129 -5.37 6.52 13.13
C SER A 129 -3.92 6.39 13.61
N ARG A 130 -3.70 5.82 14.80
CA ARG A 130 -2.33 5.57 15.29
C ARG A 130 -1.57 4.54 14.44
N ILE A 131 -2.25 3.48 14.01
CA ILE A 131 -1.66 2.46 13.13
C ILE A 131 -1.28 3.07 11.77
N GLU A 132 -2.18 3.86 11.17
CA GLU A 132 -1.92 4.55 9.90
C GLU A 132 -0.71 5.49 9.99
N ASN A 133 -0.58 6.23 11.10
CA ASN A 133 0.59 7.08 11.33
C ASN A 133 1.89 6.26 11.41
N ILE A 134 1.88 5.12 12.12
CA ILE A 134 3.05 4.24 12.21
C ILE A 134 3.42 3.66 10.83
N GLU A 135 2.44 3.26 10.02
CA GLU A 135 2.67 2.77 8.66
C GLU A 135 3.25 3.86 7.75
N GLN A 136 2.77 5.09 7.87
CA GLN A 136 3.30 6.24 7.15
C GLN A 136 4.74 6.55 7.56
N ASP A 137 5.03 6.57 8.86
CA ASP A 137 6.37 6.80 9.39
C ASP A 137 7.36 5.71 8.92
N LYS A 138 6.93 4.45 8.90
CA LYS A 138 7.73 3.35 8.37
C LYS A 138 8.07 3.55 6.89
N THR A 139 7.11 3.97 6.08
CA THR A 139 7.33 4.24 4.65
C THR A 139 8.33 5.38 4.47
N THR A 140 8.16 6.48 5.20
CA THR A 140 9.06 7.63 5.21
C THR A 140 10.48 7.25 5.63
N LEU A 141 10.63 6.39 6.64
CA LEU A 141 11.93 5.88 7.09
C LEU A 141 12.63 5.08 6.00
N ILE A 142 11.92 4.19 5.31
CA ILE A 142 12.47 3.39 4.19
C ILE A 142 13.03 4.31 3.10
N ASP A 143 12.28 5.33 2.70
CA ASP A 143 12.70 6.30 1.68
C ASP A 143 13.89 7.13 2.16
N THR A 144 13.89 7.56 3.40
CA THR A 144 15.01 8.30 4.02
C THR A 144 16.30 7.46 4.03
N VAL A 145 16.22 6.18 4.39
CA VAL A 145 17.36 5.26 4.36
C VAL A 145 17.87 5.06 2.94
N LYS A 146 16.99 4.94 1.96
CA LYS A 146 17.35 4.82 0.55
C LYS A 146 18.10 6.06 0.04
N ILE A 147 17.59 7.25 0.37
CA ILE A 147 18.23 8.52 0.03
C ILE A 147 19.60 8.64 0.71
N ALA A 148 19.69 8.28 2.00
CA ALA A 148 20.95 8.32 2.74
C ALA A 148 22.01 7.39 2.12
N LYS A 149 21.64 6.16 1.75
CA LYS A 149 22.53 5.21 1.05
C LYS A 149 23.03 5.79 -0.27
N SER A 150 22.14 6.36 -1.09
CA SER A 150 22.52 7.00 -2.35
C SER A 150 23.48 8.17 -2.12
N LYS A 151 23.20 9.00 -1.11
CA LYS A 151 24.06 10.15 -0.78
C LYS A 151 25.45 9.74 -0.29
N ILE A 152 25.54 8.66 0.50
CA ILE A 152 26.83 8.12 0.96
C ILE A 152 27.67 7.66 -0.25
N LEU A 153 27.05 6.92 -1.19
CA LEU A 153 27.73 6.48 -2.41
C LEU A 153 28.16 7.66 -3.28
N ASP A 154 27.29 8.66 -3.44
CA ASP A 154 27.60 9.88 -4.16
C ASP A 154 28.81 10.61 -3.55
N LEU A 155 28.83 10.79 -2.23
CA LEU A 155 29.98 11.40 -1.52
C LEU A 155 31.23 10.56 -1.68
N ALA A 156 31.14 9.22 -1.66
CA ALA A 156 32.27 8.33 -1.81
C ALA A 156 32.94 8.48 -3.19
N ILE A 157 32.17 8.42 -4.28
CA ILE A 157 32.69 8.50 -5.64
C ILE A 157 33.22 9.89 -6.00
N HIS A 158 32.77 10.94 -5.29
CA HIS A 158 33.31 12.30 -5.44
C HIS A 158 34.50 12.57 -4.53
N GLY A 159 34.99 11.58 -3.77
CA GLY A 159 36.07 11.76 -2.81
C GLY A 159 35.79 12.71 -1.65
N LYS A 160 34.49 12.87 -1.32
CA LYS A 160 33.99 13.76 -0.26
C LYS A 160 33.54 13.05 1.01
N LEU A 161 33.55 11.70 1.01
CA LEU A 161 33.10 10.92 2.14
C LEU A 161 34.11 10.92 3.29
N VAL A 162 35.39 10.90 2.96
CA VAL A 162 36.52 10.99 3.91
C VAL A 162 37.44 12.14 3.52
N PRO A 163 38.15 12.77 4.50
CA PRO A 163 39.15 13.74 4.19
C PRO A 163 40.25 13.14 3.32
N GLN A 164 40.79 13.93 2.35
CA GLN A 164 41.92 13.53 1.57
C GLN A 164 43.20 13.68 2.41
N ASP A 165 44.07 12.65 2.45
CA ASP A 165 45.37 12.72 3.12
C ASP A 165 46.45 13.11 2.08
N PRO A 166 47.18 14.22 2.26
CA PRO A 166 48.22 14.62 1.34
C PRO A 166 49.45 13.68 1.32
N ASN A 167 49.54 12.75 2.27
CA ASN A 167 50.59 11.73 2.32
C ASN A 167 50.22 10.44 1.57
N ASP A 168 48.99 10.31 1.12
CA ASP A 168 48.57 9.16 0.33
C ASP A 168 49.24 9.16 -1.06
N GLU A 169 49.53 7.94 -1.56
CA GLU A 169 50.06 7.74 -2.92
C GLU A 169 49.12 8.37 -3.96
N PRO A 170 49.60 9.25 -4.86
CA PRO A 170 48.76 9.75 -5.94
C PRO A 170 48.23 8.62 -6.85
N ALA A 171 46.96 8.70 -7.28
CA ALA A 171 46.36 7.68 -8.12
C ALA A 171 47.10 7.44 -9.46
N SER A 172 47.81 8.42 -9.95
CA SER A 172 48.69 8.29 -11.14
C SER A 172 49.86 7.34 -10.91
N GLU A 173 50.46 7.34 -9.70
CA GLU A 173 51.53 6.40 -9.32
C GLU A 173 50.98 5.01 -9.07
N LEU A 174 49.89 4.92 -8.39
CA LEU A 174 49.13 3.66 -8.20
C LEU A 174 48.85 2.99 -9.55
N LEU A 175 48.28 3.74 -10.52
CA LEU A 175 47.97 3.20 -11.86
C LEU A 175 49.18 2.68 -12.59
N LYS A 176 50.29 3.43 -12.57
CA LYS A 176 51.57 2.99 -13.19
C LYS A 176 52.13 1.73 -12.53
N ARG A 177 51.95 1.59 -11.21
CA ARG A 177 52.42 0.42 -10.44
C ARG A 177 51.66 -0.83 -10.77
N ILE A 178 50.33 -0.75 -10.91
CA ILE A 178 49.45 -1.91 -11.22
C ILE A 178 49.43 -2.25 -12.71
N ASN A 179 49.56 -1.25 -13.57
CA ASN A 179 49.60 -1.42 -15.03
C ASN A 179 50.61 -0.43 -15.67
N PRO A 180 51.88 -0.85 -15.80
CA PRO A 180 52.93 0.02 -16.37
C PRO A 180 52.68 0.50 -17.80
N LYS A 181 51.77 -0.13 -18.53
CA LYS A 181 51.37 0.23 -19.91
C LYS A 181 50.16 1.14 -19.96
N ALA A 182 49.55 1.45 -18.81
CA ALA A 182 48.39 2.31 -18.77
C ALA A 182 48.78 3.75 -19.13
N GLU A 183 48.12 4.29 -20.14
CA GLU A 183 48.20 5.70 -20.47
C GLU A 183 47.21 6.50 -19.61
N ILE A 184 47.73 7.57 -18.96
CA ILE A 184 46.86 8.50 -18.20
C ILE A 184 46.32 9.50 -19.22
N THR A 185 45.40 9.04 -20.05
CA THR A 185 44.76 9.91 -21.03
C THR A 185 43.24 9.87 -20.79
N CYS A 186 42.71 11.05 -20.52
CA CYS A 186 41.27 11.30 -20.56
C CYS A 186 40.74 11.40 -22.01
N ASP A 187 41.54 11.02 -23.01
CA ASP A 187 41.20 11.12 -24.43
C ASP A 187 40.33 9.96 -24.93
N ASN A 188 39.39 9.51 -24.11
CA ASN A 188 38.33 8.67 -24.61
C ASN A 188 37.28 9.58 -25.29
N PRO A 189 37.13 9.50 -26.64
CA PRO A 189 36.16 10.32 -27.36
C PRO A 189 34.70 10.15 -26.92
N HIS A 190 34.42 9.11 -26.13
CA HIS A 190 33.10 8.88 -25.50
C HIS A 190 32.89 9.73 -24.24
N TYR A 191 33.91 10.36 -23.66
CA TYR A 191 33.79 11.23 -22.47
C TYR A 191 34.17 12.67 -22.82
N GLN A 192 33.41 13.29 -23.72
CA GLN A 192 33.56 14.73 -23.99
C GLN A 192 33.22 15.61 -22.78
N ASN A 193 32.47 15.04 -21.80
CA ASN A 193 32.20 15.68 -20.51
C ASN A 193 32.35 14.63 -19.41
N LEU A 194 33.36 14.79 -18.57
CA LEU A 194 33.50 13.99 -17.36
C LEU A 194 32.27 14.21 -16.45
N PRO A 195 31.69 13.17 -15.84
CA PRO A 195 30.43 13.28 -15.12
C PRO A 195 30.51 14.19 -13.89
N PHE A 196 31.71 14.34 -13.30
CA PHE A 196 31.97 15.22 -12.15
C PHE A 196 33.46 15.49 -11.96
N SER A 197 33.80 16.47 -11.12
CA SER A 197 35.17 16.77 -10.74
C SER A 197 35.70 15.83 -9.66
N LEU A 198 36.94 15.38 -9.81
CA LEU A 198 37.63 14.56 -8.83
C LEU A 198 38.47 15.39 -7.86
N PRO A 199 38.86 14.87 -6.68
CA PRO A 199 39.96 15.39 -5.86
C PRO A 199 41.28 15.41 -6.65
N ASN A 200 42.21 16.30 -6.27
CA ASN A 200 43.48 16.47 -6.95
C ASN A 200 44.38 15.21 -6.95
N SER A 201 44.21 14.32 -5.94
CA SER A 201 44.96 13.06 -5.83
C SER A 201 44.41 11.94 -6.69
N TRP A 202 43.20 12.10 -7.27
CA TRP A 202 42.51 11.09 -8.04
C TRP A 202 42.67 11.35 -9.55
N ILE A 203 42.52 10.27 -10.35
CA ILE A 203 42.54 10.36 -11.81
C ILE A 203 41.38 9.56 -12.41
N TRP A 204 40.93 9.95 -13.57
CA TRP A 204 40.08 9.13 -14.40
C TRP A 204 40.90 8.08 -15.15
N CYS A 205 40.49 6.82 -15.17
CA CYS A 205 41.08 5.77 -15.97
C CYS A 205 40.00 4.85 -16.54
N CYS A 206 40.30 4.08 -17.56
CA CYS A 206 39.38 3.11 -18.11
C CYS A 206 39.36 1.83 -17.26
N HIS A 207 38.20 1.18 -17.16
CA HIS A 207 38.05 -0.07 -16.40
C HIS A 207 39.03 -1.15 -16.81
N ASN A 208 39.28 -1.34 -18.12
CA ASN A 208 40.24 -2.32 -18.65
C ASN A 208 41.70 -2.07 -18.24
N GLN A 209 42.01 -0.92 -17.66
CA GLN A 209 43.32 -0.61 -17.13
C GLN A 209 43.57 -1.07 -15.70
N ILE A 210 42.49 -1.38 -14.98
CA ILE A 210 42.49 -1.66 -13.52
C ILE A 210 41.93 -3.03 -13.15
N PHE A 211 41.43 -3.82 -14.10
CA PHE A 211 40.98 -5.19 -13.82
C PHE A 211 41.54 -6.19 -14.86
N ASP A 212 41.70 -7.42 -14.43
CA ASP A 212 42.11 -8.52 -15.28
C ASP A 212 40.94 -9.05 -16.09
N SER A 213 40.93 -8.76 -17.40
CA SER A 213 39.85 -9.20 -18.31
C SER A 213 39.93 -10.70 -18.67
N SER A 214 40.96 -11.43 -18.22
CA SER A 214 41.11 -12.87 -18.50
C SER A 214 40.02 -13.75 -17.82
N PHE A 215 39.30 -13.18 -16.84
CA PHE A 215 38.21 -13.83 -16.15
C PHE A 215 36.80 -13.43 -16.66
N ALA A 216 36.72 -12.54 -17.64
CA ALA A 216 35.45 -12.14 -18.26
C ALA A 216 35.16 -13.05 -19.45
N SER A 217 34.46 -14.13 -19.22
CA SER A 217 33.89 -15.01 -20.26
C SER A 217 32.37 -14.86 -20.31
#